data_0275fd587b812fc56ca07b0999938538
#
_entry.id   0275fd587b812fc56ca07b0999938538
#
_cell.length_a   1.000
_cell.length_b   1.000
_cell.length_c   1.000
_cell.angle_alpha   90.00
_cell.angle_beta   90.00
_cell.angle_gamma   90.00
#
_symmetry.space_group_name_H-M   'P 1'
#
loop_
_entity.id
_entity.type
_entity.pdbx_description
1 polymer ?
#
loop_
_entity_poly.entity_id
_entity_poly.type
_entity_poly.pdbx_seq_one_letter_code
_entity_poly.pdbx_strand_id
1 'polypeptide(L)'
;FGRGGHSREILKQLGNDGRLIAIDRDPQAIASVPASLTEDPRFELVKGEIAQMETIVGERNLVENIDGILFDLGVSSPQLDEADRGFSFMRDGPLDMRMDPGSGTSASDWLAFVEERELKQVLRKYGEENNAGRIARAIVAARNESPITRTAQLAHIVEVASPKRGQKIHPATKTFQAIRIAINGELEQLEAALAQSVRVMRQGARLCVISFHSLEDRIVKRFMRDASRETEQYRGMPNVPEEFRPKLRLVGKAISATDAETNANRRARSARLRIAERT
;
A
#
# COMPACT_ATOMS: atom_id res chain seq x y z
N PHE A 1 3.29 6.70 6.80
CA PHE A 1 4.17 7.81 7.25
C PHE A 1 5.51 7.82 6.51
N GLY A 2 6.20 6.66 6.45
CA GLY A 2 7.50 6.51 5.80
C GLY A 2 8.60 7.37 6.44
N ARG A 3 9.09 8.38 5.73
CA ARG A 3 10.10 9.36 6.25
C ARG A 3 9.49 10.72 6.57
N GLY A 4 8.18 10.83 6.65
CA GLY A 4 7.46 12.06 7.00
C GLY A 4 7.49 13.16 5.94
N GLY A 5 7.74 12.82 4.67
CA GLY A 5 7.75 13.80 3.59
C GLY A 5 6.42 14.52 3.45
N HIS A 6 5.35 13.76 3.27
CA HIS A 6 3.99 14.29 3.20
C HIS A 6 3.56 14.96 4.52
N SER A 7 3.92 14.38 5.67
CA SER A 7 3.59 14.97 6.97
C SER A 7 4.16 16.37 7.15
N ARG A 8 5.42 16.59 6.74
CA ARG A 8 6.03 17.93 6.77
C ARG A 8 5.30 18.93 5.89
N GLU A 9 4.91 18.54 4.68
CA GLU A 9 4.21 19.44 3.77
C GLU A 9 2.78 19.75 4.26
N ILE A 10 2.10 18.77 4.85
CA ILE A 10 0.79 18.96 5.46
C ILE A 10 0.89 19.95 6.64
N LEU A 11 1.83 19.73 7.57
CA LEU A 11 1.99 20.60 8.74
C LEU A 11 2.31 22.06 8.37
N LYS A 12 3.01 22.31 7.27
CA LYS A 12 3.25 23.67 6.75
C LYS A 12 1.97 24.38 6.33
N GLN A 13 0.93 23.63 5.95
CA GLN A 13 -0.35 24.16 5.49
C GLN A 13 -1.41 24.19 6.61
N LEU A 14 -1.20 23.45 7.70
CA LEU A 14 -2.12 23.43 8.84
C LEU A 14 -2.00 24.72 9.66
N GLY A 15 -3.17 25.23 10.09
CA GLY A 15 -3.23 26.29 11.09
C GLY A 15 -2.76 25.82 12.47
N ASN A 16 -2.72 26.75 13.42
CA ASN A 16 -2.24 26.48 14.78
C ASN A 16 -3.09 25.44 15.52
N ASP A 17 -4.38 25.39 15.24
CA ASP A 17 -5.33 24.44 15.85
C ASP A 17 -5.44 23.11 15.06
N GLY A 18 -4.73 23.00 13.94
CA GLY A 18 -4.73 21.80 13.11
C GLY A 18 -4.01 20.67 13.81
N ARG A 19 -4.44 19.43 13.55
CA ARG A 19 -3.83 18.22 14.08
C ARG A 19 -3.54 17.23 12.96
N LEU A 20 -2.36 16.62 12.97
CA LEU A 20 -1.96 15.57 12.04
C LEU A 20 -1.66 14.29 12.78
N ILE A 21 -2.45 13.25 12.55
CA ILE A 21 -2.20 11.91 13.04
C ILE A 21 -1.64 11.09 11.88
N ALA A 22 -0.41 10.63 12.00
CA ALA A 22 0.22 9.73 11.04
C ALA A 22 0.22 8.30 11.58
N ILE A 23 0.01 7.33 10.70
CA ILE A 23 0.02 5.91 11.05
C ILE A 23 1.11 5.22 10.23
N ASP A 24 1.93 4.40 10.88
CA ASP A 24 2.86 3.50 10.21
C ASP A 24 2.99 2.20 11.02
N ARG A 25 3.13 1.07 10.33
CA ARG A 25 3.35 -0.23 10.98
C ARG A 25 4.84 -0.56 11.13
N ASP A 26 5.72 0.09 10.35
CA ASP A 26 7.14 -0.18 10.33
C ASP A 26 7.85 0.45 11.55
N PRO A 27 8.43 -0.38 12.47
CA PRO A 27 9.16 0.14 13.61
C PRO A 27 10.33 1.06 13.25
N GLN A 28 10.97 0.84 12.09
CA GLN A 28 12.05 1.72 11.64
C GLN A 28 11.54 3.10 11.23
N ALA A 29 10.35 3.17 10.59
CA ALA A 29 9.72 4.45 10.28
C ALA A 29 9.40 5.22 11.57
N ILE A 30 8.87 4.51 12.59
CA ILE A 30 8.60 5.09 13.91
C ILE A 30 9.87 5.59 14.59
N ALA A 31 10.94 4.78 14.62
CA ALA A 31 12.19 5.14 15.28
C ALA A 31 12.98 6.26 14.57
N SER A 32 12.73 6.47 13.27
CA SER A 32 13.45 7.43 12.43
C SER A 32 12.73 8.76 12.20
N VAL A 33 11.73 9.08 13.03
CA VAL A 33 10.98 10.34 12.94
C VAL A 33 11.93 11.53 13.15
N PRO A 34 11.95 12.50 12.23
CA PRO A 34 12.76 13.71 12.43
C PRO A 34 12.31 14.53 13.64
N ALA A 35 13.25 15.09 14.41
CA ALA A 35 12.97 15.94 15.56
C ALA A 35 12.00 17.09 15.23
N SER A 36 12.13 17.68 14.04
CA SER A 36 11.23 18.73 13.55
C SER A 36 9.75 18.32 13.43
N LEU A 37 9.46 17.02 13.45
CA LEU A 37 8.08 16.52 13.50
C LEU A 37 7.67 16.18 14.94
N THR A 38 8.54 15.53 15.71
CA THR A 38 8.22 15.15 17.11
C THR A 38 8.10 16.34 18.04
N GLU A 39 8.73 17.47 17.72
CA GLU A 39 8.65 18.73 18.45
C GLU A 39 7.42 19.58 18.07
N ASP A 40 6.73 19.27 16.97
CA ASP A 40 5.51 19.99 16.58
C ASP A 40 4.30 19.43 17.37
N PRO A 41 3.66 20.25 18.24
CA PRO A 41 2.55 19.78 19.09
C PRO A 41 1.31 19.34 18.30
N ARG A 42 1.24 19.70 17.01
CA ARG A 42 0.14 19.32 16.12
C ARG A 42 0.35 17.91 15.52
N PHE A 43 1.53 17.32 15.68
CA PHE A 43 1.89 16.04 15.08
C PHE A 43 1.82 14.89 16.09
N GLU A 44 1.18 13.82 15.67
CA GLU A 44 1.16 12.55 16.40
C GLU A 44 1.46 11.40 15.44
N LEU A 45 2.43 10.54 15.79
CA LEU A 45 2.72 9.31 15.06
C LEU A 45 2.28 8.09 15.87
N VAL A 46 1.44 7.27 15.28
CA VAL A 46 0.88 6.06 15.89
C VAL A 46 1.46 4.83 15.18
N LYS A 47 2.03 3.90 15.96
CA LYS A 47 2.36 2.57 15.43
C LYS A 47 1.07 1.78 15.24
N GLY A 48 0.76 1.38 14.01
CA GLY A 48 -0.44 0.62 13.71
C GLY A 48 -0.59 0.34 12.21
N GLU A 49 -1.57 -0.48 11.89
CA GLU A 49 -1.96 -0.78 10.52
C GLU A 49 -3.03 0.20 10.03
N ILE A 50 -3.05 0.49 8.73
CA ILE A 50 -4.05 1.40 8.15
C ILE A 50 -5.49 0.89 8.32
N ALA A 51 -5.67 -0.43 8.42
CA ALA A 51 -6.97 -1.05 8.74
C ALA A 51 -7.43 -0.85 10.19
N GLN A 52 -6.59 -0.28 11.06
CA GLN A 52 -6.93 0.09 12.43
C GLN A 52 -7.33 1.58 12.56
N MET A 53 -7.39 2.30 11.44
CA MET A 53 -7.62 3.75 11.42
C MET A 53 -8.87 4.17 12.21
N GLU A 54 -9.99 3.46 12.05
CA GLU A 54 -11.24 3.79 12.76
C GLU A 54 -11.09 3.65 14.29
N THR A 55 -10.42 2.60 14.76
CA THR A 55 -10.09 2.41 16.18
C THR A 55 -9.18 3.53 16.67
N ILE A 56 -8.09 3.83 15.94
CA ILE A 56 -7.13 4.88 16.28
C ILE A 56 -7.80 6.25 16.38
N VAL A 57 -8.69 6.56 15.45
CA VAL A 57 -9.47 7.80 15.42
C VAL A 57 -10.51 7.82 16.54
N GLY A 58 -11.16 6.66 16.79
CA GLY A 58 -12.17 6.51 17.86
C GLY A 58 -11.61 6.73 19.25
N GLU A 59 -10.43 6.19 19.57
CA GLU A 59 -9.72 6.40 20.84
C GLU A 59 -9.43 7.89 21.12
N ARG A 60 -9.45 8.73 20.09
CA ARG A 60 -9.21 10.17 20.15
C ARG A 60 -10.50 11.00 20.09
N ASN A 61 -11.66 10.34 20.05
CA ASN A 61 -12.97 10.96 19.88
C ASN A 61 -13.07 11.84 18.61
N LEU A 62 -12.47 11.39 17.51
CA LEU A 62 -12.40 12.14 16.24
C LEU A 62 -13.20 11.48 15.12
N VAL A 63 -14.04 10.47 15.40
CA VAL A 63 -14.95 9.89 14.41
C VAL A 63 -15.88 10.97 13.89
N GLU A 64 -16.06 11.03 12.55
CA GLU A 64 -16.81 12.07 11.84
C GLU A 64 -16.24 13.51 11.97
N ASN A 65 -14.98 13.63 12.47
CA ASN A 65 -14.30 14.92 12.63
C ASN A 65 -12.97 15.00 11.86
N ILE A 66 -12.69 14.05 10.97
CA ILE A 66 -11.50 14.05 10.14
C ILE A 66 -11.73 14.92 8.89
N ASP A 67 -10.93 15.97 8.72
CA ASP A 67 -10.98 16.93 7.59
C ASP A 67 -10.35 16.38 6.31
N GLY A 68 -9.39 15.48 6.43
CA GLY A 68 -8.70 14.89 5.28
C GLY A 68 -7.95 13.63 5.62
N ILE A 69 -7.88 12.72 4.68
CA ILE A 69 -7.11 11.49 4.77
C ILE A 69 -6.20 11.39 3.56
N LEU A 70 -4.92 11.10 3.81
CA LEU A 70 -3.96 10.77 2.77
C LEU A 70 -3.44 9.35 2.98
N PHE A 71 -3.69 8.47 2.04
CA PHE A 71 -3.01 7.19 1.91
C PHE A 71 -1.87 7.31 0.90
N ASP A 72 -0.64 7.07 1.37
CA ASP A 72 0.56 6.92 0.55
C ASP A 72 0.94 5.44 0.60
N LEU A 73 0.51 4.69 -0.43
CA LEU A 73 0.54 3.22 -0.42
C LEU A 73 1.91 2.66 -0.82
N GLY A 74 2.07 1.37 -0.61
CA GLY A 74 3.26 0.61 -1.01
C GLY A 74 4.39 0.67 0.00
N VAL A 75 5.63 0.61 -0.50
CA VAL A 75 6.84 0.51 0.32
C VAL A 75 7.61 1.82 0.35
N SER A 76 8.22 2.11 1.50
CA SER A 76 9.09 3.27 1.67
C SER A 76 10.44 3.06 0.96
N SER A 77 11.14 4.18 0.64
CA SER A 77 12.47 4.11 0.04
C SER A 77 13.48 3.32 0.87
N PRO A 78 13.56 3.48 2.21
CA PRO A 78 14.45 2.66 3.03
C PRO A 78 14.19 1.16 2.93
N GLN A 79 12.93 0.73 2.92
CA GLN A 79 12.59 -0.68 2.77
C GLN A 79 13.15 -1.28 1.47
N LEU A 80 13.22 -0.51 0.38
CA LEU A 80 13.81 -0.94 -0.88
C LEU A 80 15.33 -0.82 -0.93
N ASP A 81 15.92 0.15 -0.21
CA ASP A 81 17.34 0.46 -0.25
C ASP A 81 18.16 -0.37 0.76
N GLU A 82 17.54 -0.79 1.85
CA GLU A 82 18.16 -1.62 2.89
C GLU A 82 18.04 -3.10 2.51
N ALA A 83 19.17 -3.73 2.19
CA ALA A 83 19.21 -5.14 1.77
C ALA A 83 18.63 -6.09 2.83
N ASP A 84 18.87 -5.78 4.12
CA ASP A 84 18.42 -6.62 5.24
C ASP A 84 16.89 -6.67 5.41
N ARG A 85 16.16 -5.77 4.76
CA ARG A 85 14.69 -5.78 4.74
C ARG A 85 14.10 -6.76 3.74
N GLY A 86 14.86 -7.22 2.75
CA GLY A 86 14.45 -8.25 1.79
C GLY A 86 13.44 -7.83 0.72
N PHE A 87 13.06 -6.55 0.62
CA PHE A 87 12.05 -6.08 -0.35
C PHE A 87 12.59 -5.99 -1.79
N SER A 88 13.91 -5.93 -1.95
CA SER A 88 14.57 -5.73 -3.24
C SER A 88 15.60 -6.83 -3.49
N PHE A 89 15.76 -7.21 -4.74
CA PHE A 89 16.84 -8.10 -5.20
C PHE A 89 18.01 -7.36 -5.86
N MET A 90 17.98 -6.03 -5.86
CA MET A 90 19.08 -5.22 -6.41
C MET A 90 20.35 -5.31 -5.56
N ARG A 91 20.20 -5.59 -4.28
CA ARG A 91 21.24 -5.96 -3.33
C ARG A 91 20.80 -7.23 -2.64
N ASP A 92 21.72 -8.20 -2.51
CA ASP A 92 21.40 -9.45 -1.84
C ASP A 92 21.29 -9.28 -0.33
N GLY A 93 20.21 -9.80 0.24
CA GLY A 93 19.90 -9.73 1.66
C GLY A 93 19.01 -10.89 2.11
N PRO A 94 18.70 -11.00 3.42
CA PRO A 94 17.71 -11.94 3.93
C PRO A 94 16.37 -11.78 3.21
N LEU A 95 15.69 -12.89 2.94
CA LEU A 95 14.39 -12.87 2.29
C LEU A 95 13.27 -12.69 3.33
N ASP A 96 13.13 -11.48 3.88
CA ASP A 96 12.15 -11.17 4.93
C ASP A 96 10.84 -10.59 4.36
N MET A 97 10.88 -9.42 3.75
CA MET A 97 9.75 -8.67 3.16
C MET A 97 8.66 -8.20 4.14
N ARG A 98 8.79 -8.40 5.45
CA ARG A 98 7.82 -7.87 6.43
C ARG A 98 8.00 -6.37 6.60
N MET A 99 6.91 -5.63 6.60
CA MET A 99 6.94 -4.20 6.96
C MET A 99 7.19 -4.01 8.45
N ASP A 100 6.61 -4.87 9.32
CA ASP A 100 6.98 -5.00 10.73
C ASP A 100 7.72 -6.33 10.95
N PRO A 101 9.06 -6.32 11.07
CA PRO A 101 9.84 -7.56 11.30
C PRO A 101 9.51 -8.26 12.64
N GLY A 102 8.87 -7.55 13.58
CA GLY A 102 8.45 -8.11 14.87
C GLY A 102 7.17 -8.95 14.80
N SER A 103 6.48 -8.97 13.65
CA SER A 103 5.19 -9.65 13.51
C SER A 103 5.09 -10.42 12.21
N GLY A 104 4.20 -11.42 12.19
CA GLY A 104 3.90 -12.20 10.99
C GLY A 104 5.04 -13.15 10.57
N THR A 105 4.91 -13.72 9.39
CA THR A 105 5.82 -14.71 8.81
C THR A 105 6.71 -14.05 7.75
N SER A 106 8.02 -14.30 7.77
CA SER A 106 8.93 -13.81 6.74
C SER A 106 8.65 -14.45 5.38
N ALA A 107 9.09 -13.81 4.29
CA ALA A 107 8.93 -14.38 2.96
C ALA A 107 9.69 -15.72 2.82
N SER A 108 10.85 -15.86 3.46
CA SER A 108 11.60 -17.11 3.50
C SER A 108 10.81 -18.22 4.20
N ASP A 109 10.27 -17.96 5.38
CA ASP A 109 9.47 -18.93 6.14
C ASP A 109 8.18 -19.27 5.39
N TRP A 110 7.50 -18.27 4.85
CA TRP A 110 6.29 -18.51 4.05
C TRP A 110 6.58 -19.39 2.82
N LEU A 111 7.65 -19.11 2.08
CA LEU A 111 8.04 -19.90 0.92
C LEU A 111 8.45 -21.33 1.30
N ALA A 112 8.92 -21.56 2.54
CA ALA A 112 9.27 -22.90 3.00
C ALA A 112 8.05 -23.84 3.07
N PHE A 113 6.85 -23.31 3.35
CA PHE A 113 5.66 -24.12 3.64
C PHE A 113 4.49 -23.91 2.66
N VAL A 114 4.45 -22.78 1.92
CA VAL A 114 3.32 -22.48 1.04
C VAL A 114 3.12 -23.59 -0.01
N GLU A 115 1.87 -24.00 -0.22
CA GLU A 115 1.53 -24.97 -1.24
C GLU A 115 1.75 -24.41 -2.67
N GLU A 116 2.20 -25.25 -3.62
CA GLU A 116 2.44 -24.81 -5.01
C GLU A 116 1.21 -24.12 -5.61
N ARG A 117 0.01 -24.66 -5.33
CA ARG A 117 -1.25 -24.11 -5.82
C ARG A 117 -1.51 -22.72 -5.27
N GLU A 118 -1.27 -22.51 -3.99
CA GLU A 118 -1.43 -21.20 -3.34
C GLU A 118 -0.40 -20.20 -3.86
N LEU A 119 0.88 -20.60 -3.92
CA LEU A 119 1.95 -19.77 -4.46
C LEU A 119 1.63 -19.33 -5.90
N LYS A 120 1.16 -20.23 -6.75
CA LYS A 120 0.71 -19.92 -8.11
C LYS A 120 -0.43 -18.91 -8.11
N GLN A 121 -1.39 -19.01 -7.19
CA GLN A 121 -2.50 -18.06 -7.07
C GLN A 121 -1.99 -16.67 -6.65
N VAL A 122 -1.11 -16.59 -5.66
CA VAL A 122 -0.47 -15.36 -5.19
C VAL A 122 0.28 -14.68 -6.33
N LEU A 123 1.14 -15.40 -7.04
CA LEU A 123 1.90 -14.87 -8.18
C LEU A 123 0.97 -14.36 -9.30
N ARG A 124 -0.12 -15.04 -9.55
CA ARG A 124 -1.09 -14.63 -10.58
C ARG A 124 -1.95 -13.45 -10.16
N LYS A 125 -2.46 -13.48 -8.92
CA LYS A 125 -3.38 -12.46 -8.39
C LYS A 125 -2.65 -11.15 -8.07
N TYR A 126 -1.50 -11.23 -7.39
CA TYR A 126 -0.79 -10.06 -6.86
C TYR A 126 0.40 -9.62 -7.72
N GLY A 127 0.96 -10.53 -8.53
CA GLY A 127 2.02 -10.20 -9.48
C GLY A 127 1.53 -9.92 -10.90
N GLU A 128 0.28 -10.26 -11.23
CA GLU A 128 -0.20 -10.30 -12.62
C GLU A 128 0.80 -11.07 -13.51
N GLU A 129 1.35 -12.21 -12.97
CA GLU A 129 2.43 -12.96 -13.58
C GLU A 129 1.87 -14.06 -14.50
N ASN A 130 2.19 -13.97 -15.79
CA ASN A 130 1.72 -14.94 -16.78
C ASN A 130 2.37 -16.32 -16.61
N ASN A 131 3.62 -16.36 -16.15
CA ASN A 131 4.40 -17.58 -15.94
C ASN A 131 4.24 -18.16 -14.50
N ALA A 132 3.22 -17.71 -13.75
CA ALA A 132 3.01 -18.04 -12.33
C ALA A 132 3.15 -19.55 -12.02
N GLY A 133 2.59 -20.42 -12.86
CA GLY A 133 2.68 -21.87 -12.63
C GLY A 133 4.07 -22.44 -12.81
N ARG A 134 4.87 -21.89 -13.74
CA ARG A 134 6.25 -22.34 -13.95
C ARG A 134 7.16 -21.82 -12.84
N ILE A 135 6.97 -20.58 -12.42
CA ILE A 135 7.71 -19.97 -11.32
C ILE A 135 7.39 -20.70 -10.00
N ALA A 136 6.12 -20.96 -9.70
CA ALA A 136 5.73 -21.68 -8.49
C ALA A 136 6.38 -23.06 -8.40
N ARG A 137 6.33 -23.86 -9.47
CA ARG A 137 7.01 -25.16 -9.54
C ARG A 137 8.52 -25.07 -9.34
N ALA A 138 9.17 -24.06 -9.95
CA ALA A 138 10.60 -23.86 -9.80
C ALA A 138 10.98 -23.51 -8.36
N ILE A 139 10.20 -22.64 -7.69
CA ILE A 139 10.41 -22.28 -6.28
C ILE A 139 10.23 -23.52 -5.39
N VAL A 140 9.15 -24.30 -5.57
CA VAL A 140 8.90 -25.52 -4.78
C VAL A 140 9.99 -26.57 -5.01
N ALA A 141 10.43 -26.78 -6.24
CA ALA A 141 11.55 -27.68 -6.54
C ALA A 141 12.83 -27.22 -5.84
N ALA A 142 13.19 -25.95 -5.96
CA ALA A 142 14.40 -25.39 -5.35
C ALA A 142 14.40 -25.48 -3.81
N ARG A 143 13.27 -25.18 -3.14
CA ARG A 143 13.21 -25.28 -1.67
C ARG A 143 13.35 -26.70 -1.14
N ASN A 144 12.95 -27.70 -1.94
CA ASN A 144 13.12 -29.13 -1.59
C ASN A 144 14.59 -29.55 -1.62
N GLU A 145 15.43 -28.88 -2.40
CA GLU A 145 16.87 -29.10 -2.45
C GLU A 145 17.60 -28.32 -1.35
N SER A 146 17.22 -27.06 -1.16
CA SER A 146 17.85 -26.15 -0.20
C SER A 146 16.90 -25.01 0.18
N PRO A 147 16.86 -24.55 1.45
CA PRO A 147 16.05 -23.41 1.87
C PRO A 147 16.36 -22.16 1.05
N ILE A 148 15.29 -21.43 0.67
CA ILE A 148 15.41 -20.15 -0.04
C ILE A 148 15.37 -19.04 1.00
N THR A 149 16.55 -18.56 1.41
CA THR A 149 16.70 -17.60 2.51
C THR A 149 17.17 -16.22 2.08
N ARG A 150 17.55 -16.06 0.80
CA ARG A 150 18.13 -14.81 0.29
C ARG A 150 17.41 -14.30 -0.94
N THR A 151 17.41 -13.00 -1.10
CA THR A 151 16.74 -12.31 -2.22
C THR A 151 17.36 -12.69 -3.57
N ALA A 152 18.67 -12.81 -3.66
CA ALA A 152 19.35 -13.22 -4.89
C ALA A 152 18.99 -14.66 -5.31
N GLN A 153 18.84 -15.59 -4.35
CA GLN A 153 18.41 -16.96 -4.64
C GLN A 153 17.03 -16.98 -5.31
N LEU A 154 16.05 -16.29 -4.69
CA LEU A 154 14.70 -16.20 -5.25
C LEU A 154 14.70 -15.53 -6.62
N ALA A 155 15.44 -14.44 -6.78
CA ALA A 155 15.51 -13.73 -8.07
C ALA A 155 16.10 -14.62 -9.18
N HIS A 156 17.15 -15.39 -8.89
CA HIS A 156 17.76 -16.33 -9.81
C HIS A 156 16.80 -17.47 -10.23
N ILE A 157 16.11 -18.08 -9.25
CA ILE A 157 15.10 -19.12 -9.54
C ILE A 157 14.02 -18.59 -10.50
N VAL A 158 13.54 -17.38 -10.25
CA VAL A 158 12.51 -16.74 -11.09
C VAL A 158 13.06 -16.44 -12.49
N GLU A 159 14.29 -15.94 -12.60
CA GLU A 159 14.92 -15.63 -13.88
C GLU A 159 15.09 -16.88 -14.76
N VAL A 160 15.53 -17.98 -14.18
CA VAL A 160 15.66 -19.27 -14.88
C VAL A 160 14.28 -19.80 -15.30
N ALA A 161 13.28 -19.71 -14.41
CA ALA A 161 11.93 -20.18 -14.70
C ALA A 161 11.18 -19.28 -15.71
N SER A 162 11.50 -17.98 -15.77
CA SER A 162 10.85 -17.00 -16.65
C SER A 162 11.90 -16.08 -17.29
N PRO A 163 12.70 -16.57 -18.23
CA PRO A 163 13.76 -15.77 -18.83
C PRO A 163 13.21 -14.56 -19.55
N LYS A 164 13.94 -13.46 -19.45
CA LYS A 164 13.63 -12.16 -20.05
C LYS A 164 13.57 -12.26 -21.57
N ARG A 165 12.39 -12.14 -22.16
CA ARG A 165 12.17 -12.08 -23.61
C ARG A 165 11.65 -10.68 -23.98
N GLY A 166 12.57 -9.71 -24.19
CA GLY A 166 12.20 -8.35 -24.58
C GLY A 166 11.47 -7.51 -23.51
N GLN A 167 11.37 -7.98 -22.28
CA GLN A 167 10.72 -7.25 -21.20
C GLN A 167 11.59 -6.09 -20.71
N LYS A 168 10.97 -4.93 -20.46
CA LYS A 168 11.65 -3.72 -19.95
C LYS A 168 12.02 -3.81 -18.47
N ILE A 169 11.35 -4.71 -17.70
CA ILE A 169 11.54 -4.90 -16.27
C ILE A 169 12.15 -6.28 -15.98
N HIS A 170 12.82 -6.41 -14.83
CA HIS A 170 13.41 -7.67 -14.43
C HIS A 170 12.32 -8.73 -14.17
N PRO A 171 12.50 -10.01 -14.57
CA PRO A 171 11.49 -11.07 -14.39
C PRO A 171 11.01 -11.23 -12.94
N ALA A 172 11.92 -11.11 -11.96
CA ALA A 172 11.61 -11.25 -10.55
C ALA A 172 10.73 -10.12 -9.97
N THR A 173 10.63 -8.95 -10.63
CA THR A 173 9.89 -7.79 -10.09
C THR A 173 8.46 -8.14 -9.69
N LYS A 174 7.73 -8.83 -10.55
CA LYS A 174 6.35 -9.23 -10.30
C LYS A 174 6.22 -10.27 -9.20
N THR A 175 7.17 -11.19 -9.11
CA THR A 175 7.23 -12.22 -8.06
C THR A 175 7.48 -11.57 -6.69
N PHE A 176 8.45 -10.65 -6.60
CA PHE A 176 8.73 -9.91 -5.36
C PHE A 176 7.51 -9.08 -4.92
N GLN A 177 6.88 -8.35 -5.86
CA GLN A 177 5.65 -7.63 -5.56
C GLN A 177 4.55 -8.56 -5.04
N ALA A 178 4.34 -9.71 -5.66
CA ALA A 178 3.28 -10.64 -5.28
C ALA A 178 3.48 -11.20 -3.87
N ILE A 179 4.71 -11.63 -3.56
CA ILE A 179 5.05 -12.17 -2.25
C ILE A 179 4.94 -11.08 -1.18
N ARG A 180 5.46 -9.88 -1.45
CA ARG A 180 5.36 -8.72 -0.54
C ARG A 180 3.91 -8.41 -0.19
N ILE A 181 3.04 -8.31 -1.19
CA ILE A 181 1.61 -8.05 -0.98
C ILE A 181 0.98 -9.14 -0.12
N ALA A 182 1.30 -10.42 -0.38
CA ALA A 182 0.77 -11.55 0.40
C ALA A 182 1.25 -11.54 1.85
N ILE A 183 2.55 -11.35 2.08
CA ILE A 183 3.16 -11.32 3.42
C ILE A 183 2.58 -10.20 4.29
N ASN A 184 2.34 -9.03 3.69
CA ASN A 184 1.90 -7.85 4.42
C ASN A 184 0.38 -7.63 4.40
N GLY A 185 -0.40 -8.43 3.67
CA GLY A 185 -1.84 -8.25 3.54
C GLY A 185 -2.23 -6.88 2.96
N GLU A 186 -1.41 -6.33 2.05
CA GLU A 186 -1.48 -4.93 1.65
C GLU A 186 -2.83 -4.54 1.04
N LEU A 187 -3.41 -5.41 0.22
CA LEU A 187 -4.68 -5.11 -0.47
C LEU A 187 -5.88 -5.24 0.45
N GLU A 188 -5.89 -6.22 1.33
CA GLU A 188 -6.91 -6.41 2.37
C GLU A 188 -6.90 -5.25 3.36
N GLN A 189 -5.72 -4.79 3.77
CA GLN A 189 -5.53 -3.59 4.60
C GLN A 189 -6.08 -2.35 3.90
N LEU A 190 -5.80 -2.19 2.60
CA LEU A 190 -6.29 -1.06 1.80
C LEU A 190 -7.83 -1.08 1.70
N GLU A 191 -8.44 -2.22 1.39
CA GLU A 191 -9.89 -2.34 1.29
C GLU A 191 -10.58 -1.97 2.60
N ALA A 192 -10.07 -2.49 3.73
CA ALA A 192 -10.57 -2.16 5.07
C ALA A 192 -10.42 -0.66 5.39
N ALA A 193 -9.25 -0.08 5.13
CA ALA A 193 -8.98 1.34 5.38
C ALA A 193 -9.86 2.28 4.54
N LEU A 194 -10.10 1.94 3.26
CA LEU A 194 -11.00 2.70 2.40
C LEU A 194 -12.44 2.68 2.93
N ALA A 195 -12.93 1.53 3.39
CA ALA A 195 -14.26 1.43 3.99
C ALA A 195 -14.37 2.27 5.27
N GLN A 196 -13.33 2.26 6.10
CA GLN A 196 -13.25 3.06 7.35
C GLN A 196 -13.17 4.56 7.05
N SER A 197 -12.48 4.97 5.99
CA SER A 197 -12.30 6.39 5.65
C SER A 197 -13.62 7.15 5.56
N VAL A 198 -14.65 6.53 4.97
CA VAL A 198 -15.97 7.15 4.83
C VAL A 198 -16.68 7.36 6.18
N ARG A 199 -16.39 6.50 7.17
CA ARG A 199 -17.02 6.59 8.50
C ARG A 199 -16.34 7.61 9.41
N VAL A 200 -15.04 7.82 9.25
CA VAL A 200 -14.29 8.75 10.12
C VAL A 200 -14.25 10.19 9.59
N MET A 201 -14.42 10.37 8.28
CA MET A 201 -14.41 11.68 7.66
C MET A 201 -15.70 12.45 7.92
N ARG A 202 -15.57 13.75 8.25
CA ARG A 202 -16.71 14.67 8.24
C ARG A 202 -17.16 15.00 6.80
N GLN A 203 -18.36 15.54 6.68
CA GLN A 203 -18.87 16.05 5.41
C GLN A 203 -17.94 17.15 4.85
N GLY A 204 -17.66 17.11 3.56
CA GLY A 204 -16.73 18.01 2.88
C GLY A 204 -15.25 17.62 3.00
N ALA A 205 -14.90 16.62 3.81
CA ALA A 205 -13.54 16.14 3.95
C ALA A 205 -13.00 15.49 2.67
N ARG A 206 -11.66 15.52 2.49
CA ARG A 206 -10.98 14.98 1.32
C ARG A 206 -10.30 13.63 1.62
N LEU A 207 -10.59 12.64 0.77
CA LEU A 207 -9.85 11.39 0.69
C LEU A 207 -8.88 11.45 -0.49
N CYS A 208 -7.58 11.45 -0.21
CA CYS A 208 -6.50 11.42 -1.18
C CYS A 208 -5.78 10.07 -1.10
N VAL A 209 -5.61 9.38 -2.22
CA VAL A 209 -4.93 8.09 -2.26
C VAL A 209 -3.89 8.07 -3.37
N ILE A 210 -2.63 7.84 -2.99
CA ILE A 210 -1.50 7.64 -3.91
C ILE A 210 -1.24 6.14 -3.99
N SER A 211 -1.35 5.57 -5.19
CA SER A 211 -1.07 4.18 -5.50
C SER A 211 0.12 4.06 -6.44
N PHE A 212 0.88 2.96 -6.35
CA PHE A 212 2.11 2.75 -7.13
C PHE A 212 2.02 1.55 -8.09
N HIS A 213 0.99 0.73 -8.00
CA HIS A 213 0.75 -0.35 -8.93
C HIS A 213 -0.74 -0.52 -9.29
N SER A 214 -0.99 -1.25 -10.38
CA SER A 214 -2.32 -1.45 -10.99
C SER A 214 -3.38 -2.03 -10.06
N LEU A 215 -2.99 -2.89 -9.11
CA LEU A 215 -3.94 -3.55 -8.21
C LEU A 215 -4.48 -2.55 -7.18
N GLU A 216 -3.59 -1.75 -6.56
CA GLU A 216 -4.01 -0.66 -5.65
C GLU A 216 -4.92 0.33 -6.38
N ASP A 217 -4.47 0.85 -7.54
CA ASP A 217 -5.25 1.81 -8.31
C ASP A 217 -6.63 1.27 -8.70
N ARG A 218 -6.73 -0.02 -9.00
CA ARG A 218 -7.99 -0.70 -9.34
C ARG A 218 -8.95 -0.75 -8.16
N ILE A 219 -8.44 -1.09 -6.95
CA ILE A 219 -9.23 -1.11 -5.71
C ILE A 219 -9.74 0.29 -5.40
N VAL A 220 -8.84 1.29 -5.34
CA VAL A 220 -9.18 2.67 -5.06
C VAL A 220 -10.20 3.22 -6.06
N LYS A 221 -9.96 3.00 -7.36
CA LYS A 221 -10.87 3.43 -8.43
C LYS A 221 -12.26 2.81 -8.28
N ARG A 222 -12.35 1.52 -7.98
CA ARG A 222 -13.63 0.83 -7.79
C ARG A 222 -14.35 1.37 -6.58
N PHE A 223 -13.66 1.42 -5.44
CA PHE A 223 -14.22 1.94 -4.20
C PHE A 223 -14.79 3.35 -4.36
N MET A 224 -13.97 4.30 -4.84
CA MET A 224 -14.40 5.69 -5.02
C MET A 224 -15.55 5.83 -6.02
N ARG A 225 -15.53 5.05 -7.12
CA ARG A 225 -16.61 5.02 -8.09
C ARG A 225 -17.91 4.50 -7.49
N ASP A 226 -17.84 3.37 -6.77
CA ASP A 226 -19.03 2.70 -6.24
C ASP A 226 -19.62 3.51 -5.08
N ALA A 227 -18.79 4.12 -4.23
CA ALA A 227 -19.22 5.05 -3.18
C ALA A 227 -19.73 6.40 -3.70
N SER A 228 -19.46 6.76 -4.98
CA SER A 228 -19.94 8.00 -5.60
C SER A 228 -21.19 7.84 -6.47
N ARG A 229 -21.75 6.65 -6.53
CA ARG A 229 -22.95 6.36 -7.33
C ARG A 229 -24.14 6.17 -6.43
N GLU A 230 -25.30 6.57 -6.94
CA GLU A 230 -26.58 6.16 -6.37
C GLU A 230 -26.71 4.63 -6.49
N THR A 231 -27.27 4.02 -5.46
CA THR A 231 -27.62 2.61 -5.49
C THR A 231 -28.61 2.36 -6.63
N GLU A 232 -28.42 1.32 -7.41
CA GLU A 232 -29.19 1.05 -8.63
C GLU A 232 -30.71 1.03 -8.38
N GLN A 233 -31.10 0.57 -7.21
CA GLN A 233 -32.48 0.51 -6.73
C GLN A 233 -33.15 1.89 -6.60
N TYR A 234 -32.39 2.95 -6.29
CA TYR A 234 -32.90 4.30 -6.05
C TYR A 234 -32.51 5.29 -7.13
N ARG A 235 -31.90 4.81 -8.20
CA ARG A 235 -31.36 5.65 -9.27
C ARG A 235 -32.48 6.49 -9.93
N GLY A 236 -32.33 7.82 -9.86
CA GLY A 236 -33.28 8.77 -10.42
C GLY A 236 -34.55 8.95 -9.60
N MET A 237 -34.64 8.40 -8.38
CA MET A 237 -35.76 8.66 -7.47
C MET A 237 -35.57 10.00 -6.74
N PRO A 238 -36.63 10.82 -6.57
CA PRO A 238 -36.50 12.13 -5.94
C PRO A 238 -36.19 12.07 -4.44
N ASN A 239 -36.52 10.96 -3.77
CA ASN A 239 -36.31 10.75 -2.34
C ASN A 239 -35.50 9.47 -2.13
N VAL A 240 -34.17 9.62 -2.07
CA VAL A 240 -33.25 8.51 -1.72
C VAL A 240 -33.01 8.52 -0.22
N PRO A 241 -33.29 7.43 0.52
CA PRO A 241 -32.94 7.31 1.93
C PRO A 241 -31.45 7.57 2.14
N GLU A 242 -31.09 8.18 3.27
CA GLU A 242 -29.73 8.66 3.53
C GLU A 242 -28.68 7.55 3.45
N GLU A 243 -29.01 6.36 3.89
CA GLU A 243 -28.15 5.18 3.85
C GLU A 243 -27.76 4.75 2.41
N PHE A 244 -28.60 5.06 1.41
CA PHE A 244 -28.39 4.72 -0.01
C PHE A 244 -27.85 5.90 -0.84
N ARG A 245 -27.68 7.07 -0.24
CA ARG A 245 -27.07 8.23 -0.93
C ARG A 245 -25.58 7.99 -1.20
N PRO A 246 -25.04 8.55 -2.28
CA PRO A 246 -23.61 8.54 -2.52
C PRO A 246 -22.85 9.04 -1.28
N LYS A 247 -21.84 8.32 -0.87
CA LYS A 247 -21.01 8.69 0.29
C LYS A 247 -19.82 9.56 -0.08
N LEU A 248 -19.43 9.52 -1.37
CA LEU A 248 -18.31 10.28 -1.91
C LEU A 248 -18.70 11.00 -3.19
N ARG A 249 -18.00 12.08 -3.49
CA ARG A 249 -18.01 12.78 -4.78
C ARG A 249 -16.58 12.74 -5.34
N LEU A 250 -16.41 12.28 -6.59
CA LEU A 250 -15.09 12.28 -7.23
C LEU A 250 -14.60 13.71 -7.49
N VAL A 251 -13.32 13.96 -7.24
CA VAL A 251 -12.69 15.25 -7.48
C VAL A 251 -11.69 15.12 -8.61
N GLY A 252 -12.08 15.56 -9.78
CA GLY A 252 -11.25 15.50 -10.98
C GLY A 252 -11.00 14.07 -11.51
N LYS A 253 -9.97 13.96 -12.31
CA LYS A 253 -9.44 12.69 -12.85
C LYS A 253 -8.23 12.24 -12.03
N ALA A 254 -7.82 10.98 -12.21
CA ALA A 254 -6.55 10.51 -11.63
C ALA A 254 -5.37 11.35 -12.16
N ILE A 255 -4.50 11.75 -11.25
CA ILE A 255 -3.30 12.56 -11.54
C ILE A 255 -2.10 11.62 -11.52
N SER A 256 -1.26 11.69 -12.54
CA SER A 256 0.03 10.98 -12.61
C SER A 256 1.17 11.95 -12.30
N ALA A 257 2.31 11.42 -11.86
CA ALA A 257 3.52 12.22 -11.69
C ALA A 257 3.91 12.92 -12.99
N THR A 258 4.40 14.14 -12.88
CA THR A 258 4.94 14.91 -14.01
C THR A 258 6.30 14.37 -14.41
N ASP A 259 6.76 14.74 -15.62
CA ASP A 259 8.12 14.39 -16.08
C ASP A 259 9.19 15.00 -15.16
N ALA A 260 8.99 16.22 -14.68
CA ALA A 260 9.89 16.88 -13.73
C ALA A 260 9.97 16.08 -12.40
N GLU A 261 8.84 15.64 -11.86
CA GLU A 261 8.78 14.82 -10.65
C GLU A 261 9.44 13.45 -10.89
N THR A 262 9.15 12.82 -12.01
CA THR A 262 9.73 11.51 -12.37
C THR A 262 11.26 11.59 -12.55
N ASN A 263 11.76 12.69 -13.10
CA ASN A 263 13.21 12.93 -13.25
C ASN A 263 13.88 13.15 -11.89
N ALA A 264 13.23 13.87 -10.96
CA ALA A 264 13.71 14.07 -9.62
C ALA A 264 13.60 12.80 -8.75
N ASN A 265 12.53 12.02 -8.94
CA ASN A 265 12.27 10.79 -8.21
C ASN A 265 11.70 9.70 -9.14
N ARG A 266 12.56 8.80 -9.60
CA ARG A 266 12.17 7.69 -10.50
C ARG A 266 11.08 6.78 -9.91
N ARG A 267 10.94 6.73 -8.59
CA ARG A 267 9.91 5.92 -7.92
C ARG A 267 8.51 6.52 -8.09
N ALA A 268 8.40 7.82 -8.30
CA ALA A 268 7.15 8.50 -8.61
C ALA A 268 6.55 8.13 -9.97
N ARG A 269 7.32 7.54 -10.89
CA ARG A 269 6.87 7.23 -12.27
C ARG A 269 5.55 6.45 -12.35
N SER A 270 5.31 5.57 -11.40
CA SER A 270 4.08 4.74 -11.35
C SER A 270 3.03 5.31 -10.41
N ALA A 271 3.33 6.42 -9.72
CA ALA A 271 2.41 7.05 -8.77
C ALA A 271 1.15 7.54 -9.48
N ARG A 272 0.02 7.29 -8.84
CA ARG A 272 -1.29 7.74 -9.29
C ARG A 272 -2.12 8.22 -8.11
N LEU A 273 -2.41 9.52 -8.09
CA LEU A 273 -3.24 10.14 -7.08
C LEU A 273 -4.71 10.15 -7.52
N ARG A 274 -5.59 9.68 -6.65
CA ARG A 274 -7.04 9.84 -6.77
C ARG A 274 -7.60 10.61 -5.59
N ILE A 275 -8.59 11.44 -5.85
CA ILE A 275 -9.19 12.32 -4.85
C ILE A 275 -10.71 12.15 -4.88
N ALA A 276 -11.31 12.04 -3.70
CA ALA A 276 -12.75 12.10 -3.50
C ALA A 276 -13.07 12.99 -2.30
N GLU A 277 -14.28 13.52 -2.26
CA GLU A 277 -14.81 14.33 -1.17
C GLU A 277 -15.97 13.61 -0.52
N ARG A 278 -16.06 13.65 0.80
CA ARG A 278 -17.18 13.13 1.59
C ARG A 278 -18.42 14.02 1.38
N THR A 279 -19.51 13.41 0.91
CA THR A 279 -20.80 14.10 0.69
C THR A 279 -21.64 14.17 1.94
#